data_4da09fb604e7accb9365f20db35d7971
#
_entry.id   4da09fb604e7accb9365f20db35d7971
#
_cell.length_a   1.000
_cell.length_b   1.000
_cell.length_c   1.000
_cell.angle_alpha   90.00
_cell.angle_beta   90.00
_cell.angle_gamma   90.00
#
_symmetry.space_group_name_H-M   'P 1'
#
loop_
_entity.id
_entity.type
_entity.pdbx_description
1 polymer ?
#
loop_
_entity_poly.entity_id
_entity_poly.type
_entity_poly.pdbx_seq_one_letter_code
_entity_poly.pdbx_strand_id
1 'polypeptide(L)'
;MSLSMIKWEKTMNNKVKKMKPRIFISSTFYDLKYIREELMRFIVSKNYEPILFENGNIGYTPNKALDISCYEAMRNSDMAILIIGGKYGSPATTNNSEFDEYVSVTRKEFRSANESKIPIYTFVDSKVFTEYELYERNINESEAVLNIKFNNADNVNIFKFINEIKTLGLPMFQFLTINDIEHILNEQWADLMKKYLTQLREQKTAETLQDILEKLENTIGGIDNKVTLVSNKLYDGKHDDFDNELTVLTLSNRIKANIRIFENKSYSKEENIKMLFDALIYAFSFISKVKDISSKEFSDIIDNSLKHKNIQFCNLNHDLRRNADLFNAVANNTKLYNDVLSKLMENYDILVRQ
;
A
#
# COMPACT_ATOMS: atom_id res chain seq x y z
N MET A 1 -7.00 -18.05 -46.27
CA MET A 1 -6.06 -17.79 -45.13
C MET A 1 -4.68 -17.69 -45.74
N SER A 2 -4.07 -16.49 -45.68
CA SER A 2 -2.80 -16.22 -46.37
C SER A 2 -1.61 -16.80 -45.60
N LEU A 3 -0.60 -17.29 -46.36
CA LEU A 3 0.68 -17.79 -45.81
C LEU A 3 1.36 -16.79 -44.83
N SER A 4 1.03 -15.51 -44.89
CA SER A 4 1.50 -14.48 -43.99
C SER A 4 0.90 -14.59 -42.58
N MET A 5 -0.36 -15.00 -42.43
CA MET A 5 -1.00 -15.20 -41.10
C MET A 5 -0.42 -16.43 -40.37
N ILE A 6 -0.15 -17.50 -41.09
CA ILE A 6 0.44 -18.73 -40.53
C ILE A 6 1.90 -18.46 -40.07
N LYS A 7 2.60 -17.59 -40.78
CA LYS A 7 3.97 -17.21 -40.41
C LYS A 7 3.96 -16.28 -39.17
N TRP A 8 2.96 -15.45 -39.02
CA TRP A 8 2.76 -14.56 -37.86
C TRP A 8 2.41 -15.35 -36.58
N GLU A 9 1.50 -16.32 -36.68
CA GLU A 9 1.18 -17.20 -35.54
C GLU A 9 2.36 -18.07 -35.10
N LYS A 10 3.16 -18.60 -36.03
CA LYS A 10 4.38 -19.33 -35.68
C LYS A 10 5.48 -18.46 -35.08
N THR A 11 5.56 -17.18 -35.43
CA THR A 11 6.57 -16.26 -34.90
C THR A 11 6.15 -15.74 -33.51
N MET A 12 4.86 -15.58 -33.24
CA MET A 12 4.35 -15.20 -31.92
C MET A 12 4.40 -16.37 -30.93
N ASN A 13 4.17 -17.62 -31.37
CA ASN A 13 4.27 -18.79 -30.51
C ASN A 13 5.71 -19.12 -30.06
N ASN A 14 6.73 -18.54 -30.70
CA ASN A 14 8.13 -18.80 -30.35
C ASN A 14 8.78 -17.73 -29.46
N LYS A 15 8.05 -16.70 -28.98
CA LYS A 15 8.64 -15.59 -28.21
C LYS A 15 8.05 -15.30 -26.84
N VAL A 16 6.99 -15.95 -26.45
CA VAL A 16 6.56 -15.88 -25.06
C VAL A 16 7.02 -17.15 -24.36
N LYS A 17 8.28 -17.18 -23.93
CA LYS A 17 8.71 -18.15 -22.92
C LYS A 17 7.78 -17.92 -21.73
N LYS A 18 6.78 -18.81 -21.52
CA LYS A 18 5.90 -18.74 -20.36
C LYS A 18 6.78 -18.73 -19.13
N MET A 19 6.95 -17.57 -18.51
CA MET A 19 7.68 -17.46 -17.25
C MET A 19 6.83 -18.18 -16.20
N LYS A 20 7.38 -19.26 -15.68
CA LYS A 20 6.78 -20.00 -14.56
C LYS A 20 7.36 -19.42 -13.26
N PRO A 21 6.55 -19.29 -12.22
CA PRO A 21 7.09 -18.97 -10.91
C PRO A 21 8.15 -20.00 -10.48
N ARG A 22 9.29 -19.52 -10.03
CA ARG A 22 10.43 -20.34 -9.61
C ARG A 22 10.39 -20.52 -8.11
N ILE A 23 10.40 -21.77 -7.66
CA ILE A 23 10.28 -22.13 -6.26
C ILE A 23 11.52 -22.86 -5.80
N PHE A 24 12.29 -22.24 -4.91
CA PHE A 24 13.47 -22.84 -4.33
C PHE A 24 13.08 -23.77 -3.18
N ILE A 25 13.60 -25.01 -3.18
CA ILE A 25 13.43 -25.96 -2.09
C ILE A 25 14.73 -26.03 -1.30
N SER A 26 14.71 -25.46 -0.10
CA SER A 26 15.82 -25.46 0.86
C SER A 26 15.59 -26.50 1.94
N SER A 27 16.44 -27.48 2.04
CA SER A 27 16.44 -28.47 3.12
C SER A 27 17.76 -29.26 3.10
N THR A 28 17.99 -30.05 4.12
CA THR A 28 18.99 -31.12 4.05
C THR A 28 18.57 -32.19 3.04
N PHE A 29 19.56 -32.85 2.42
CA PHE A 29 19.29 -33.78 1.32
C PHE A 29 18.98 -35.20 1.80
N TYR A 30 19.84 -35.75 2.65
CA TYR A 30 19.84 -37.21 2.92
C TYR A 30 18.62 -37.70 3.69
N ASP A 31 18.17 -36.98 4.68
CA ASP A 31 17.03 -37.30 5.53
C ASP A 31 15.68 -36.95 4.89
N LEU A 32 15.67 -35.97 3.99
CA LEU A 32 14.45 -35.45 3.38
C LEU A 32 14.33 -35.75 1.87
N LYS A 33 15.16 -36.65 1.34
CA LYS A 33 15.20 -36.97 -0.10
C LYS A 33 13.81 -37.26 -0.68
N TYR A 34 13.04 -38.14 -0.02
CA TYR A 34 11.70 -38.48 -0.47
C TYR A 34 10.75 -37.27 -0.47
N ILE A 35 10.79 -36.45 0.58
CA ILE A 35 9.97 -35.23 0.70
C ILE A 35 10.33 -34.25 -0.44
N ARG A 36 11.60 -34.07 -0.73
CA ARG A 36 12.07 -33.20 -1.83
C ARG A 36 11.58 -33.68 -3.19
N GLU A 37 11.64 -34.97 -3.45
CA GLU A 37 11.15 -35.55 -4.71
C GLU A 37 9.64 -35.38 -4.91
N GLU A 38 8.84 -35.60 -3.86
CA GLU A 38 7.39 -35.40 -3.91
C GLU A 38 7.03 -33.92 -4.05
N LEU A 39 7.70 -33.01 -3.31
CA LEU A 39 7.50 -31.58 -3.47
C LEU A 39 7.86 -31.10 -4.89
N MET A 40 8.90 -31.63 -5.47
CA MET A 40 9.24 -31.33 -6.87
C MET A 40 8.08 -31.70 -7.80
N ARG A 41 7.50 -32.88 -7.63
CA ARG A 41 6.34 -33.34 -8.43
C ARG A 41 5.12 -32.45 -8.20
N PHE A 42 4.86 -32.10 -6.95
CA PHE A 42 3.79 -31.20 -6.57
C PHE A 42 3.93 -29.82 -7.22
N ILE A 43 5.10 -29.18 -7.14
CA ILE A 43 5.41 -27.88 -7.75
C ILE A 43 5.22 -27.90 -9.26
N VAL A 44 5.70 -28.96 -9.92
CA VAL A 44 5.52 -29.16 -11.36
C VAL A 44 4.03 -29.33 -11.71
N SER A 45 3.26 -30.06 -10.88
CA SER A 45 1.81 -30.22 -11.07
C SER A 45 1.03 -28.90 -11.03
N LYS A 46 1.55 -27.91 -10.28
CA LYS A 46 1.02 -26.53 -10.24
C LYS A 46 1.50 -25.66 -11.38
N ASN A 47 2.26 -26.22 -12.33
CA ASN A 47 2.86 -25.51 -13.45
C ASN A 47 3.92 -24.48 -13.02
N TYR A 48 4.59 -24.69 -11.88
CA TYR A 48 5.71 -23.91 -11.37
C TYR A 48 7.05 -24.61 -11.69
N GLU A 49 8.15 -23.91 -11.54
CA GLU A 49 9.50 -24.41 -11.78
C GLU A 49 10.20 -24.66 -10.43
N PRO A 50 10.42 -25.95 -10.05
CA PRO A 50 11.17 -26.26 -8.84
C PRO A 50 12.66 -26.05 -9.06
N ILE A 51 13.32 -25.36 -8.12
CA ILE A 51 14.77 -25.14 -8.12
C ILE A 51 15.37 -25.96 -6.99
N LEU A 52 16.15 -26.97 -7.36
CA LEU A 52 16.87 -27.86 -6.46
C LEU A 52 18.31 -27.99 -6.93
N PHE A 53 19.20 -28.07 -5.96
CA PHE A 53 20.62 -28.23 -6.23
C PHE A 53 20.94 -29.51 -7.01
N GLU A 54 20.39 -30.63 -6.58
CA GLU A 54 20.65 -31.96 -7.12
C GLU A 54 20.16 -32.17 -8.56
N ASN A 55 19.25 -31.36 -9.04
CA ASN A 55 18.65 -31.52 -10.38
C ASN A 55 19.43 -30.80 -11.50
N GLY A 56 20.59 -30.20 -11.18
CA GLY A 56 21.39 -29.45 -12.16
C GLY A 56 20.72 -28.17 -12.69
N ASN A 57 19.61 -27.73 -12.06
CA ASN A 57 18.92 -26.51 -12.43
C ASN A 57 19.64 -25.24 -11.96
N ILE A 58 20.63 -25.42 -11.11
CA ILE A 58 21.49 -24.32 -10.64
C ILE A 58 22.71 -24.26 -11.52
N GLY A 59 22.87 -23.15 -12.22
CA GLY A 59 24.04 -22.90 -13.08
C GLY A 59 25.33 -22.89 -12.24
N TYR A 60 26.22 -23.82 -12.51
CA TYR A 60 27.54 -23.87 -11.88
C TYR A 60 28.48 -22.86 -12.54
N THR A 61 29.04 -21.96 -11.75
CA THR A 61 30.09 -21.06 -12.20
C THR A 61 31.45 -21.66 -11.84
N PRO A 62 32.31 -22.01 -12.82
CA PRO A 62 33.68 -22.45 -12.54
C PRO A 62 34.39 -21.43 -11.63
N ASN A 63 35.14 -21.90 -10.63
CA ASN A 63 35.86 -21.10 -9.62
C ASN A 63 34.99 -20.43 -8.52
N LYS A 64 33.70 -20.69 -8.45
CA LYS A 64 32.89 -20.34 -7.29
C LYS A 64 32.55 -21.57 -6.45
N ALA A 65 32.50 -21.41 -5.14
CA ALA A 65 32.01 -22.47 -4.27
C ALA A 65 30.53 -22.76 -4.58
N LEU A 66 30.15 -24.03 -4.43
CA LEU A 66 28.86 -24.55 -4.87
C LEU A 66 27.68 -23.90 -4.12
N ASP A 67 27.85 -23.65 -2.84
CA ASP A 67 26.88 -22.97 -1.99
C ASP A 67 26.61 -21.53 -2.42
N ILE A 68 27.60 -20.82 -2.99
CA ILE A 68 27.39 -19.46 -3.55
C ILE A 68 26.41 -19.51 -4.72
N SER A 69 26.51 -20.52 -5.58
CA SER A 69 25.55 -20.70 -6.68
C SER A 69 24.13 -20.99 -6.18
N CYS A 70 23.99 -21.71 -5.04
CA CYS A 70 22.72 -21.93 -4.37
C CYS A 70 22.11 -20.63 -3.85
N TYR A 71 22.90 -19.76 -3.22
CA TYR A 71 22.41 -18.47 -2.71
C TYR A 71 22.00 -17.52 -3.86
N GLU A 72 22.72 -17.54 -4.98
CA GLU A 72 22.33 -16.79 -6.18
C GLU A 72 21.03 -17.34 -6.78
N ALA A 73 20.86 -18.66 -6.86
CA ALA A 73 19.63 -19.29 -7.34
C ALA A 73 18.44 -18.99 -6.42
N MET A 74 18.66 -19.00 -5.09
CA MET A 74 17.66 -18.59 -4.11
C MET A 74 17.19 -17.15 -4.36
N ARG A 75 18.11 -16.20 -4.49
CA ARG A 75 17.79 -14.78 -4.73
C ARG A 75 17.02 -14.55 -6.04
N ASN A 76 17.19 -15.43 -7.02
CA ASN A 76 16.51 -15.38 -8.31
C ASN A 76 15.23 -16.20 -8.35
N SER A 77 14.74 -16.69 -7.22
CA SER A 77 13.50 -17.43 -7.10
C SER A 77 12.37 -16.51 -6.63
N ASP A 78 11.14 -16.85 -6.99
CA ASP A 78 9.96 -16.06 -6.63
C ASP A 78 9.41 -16.42 -5.25
N MET A 79 9.66 -17.65 -4.80
CA MET A 79 9.27 -18.19 -3.48
C MET A 79 10.30 -19.20 -3.00
N ALA A 80 10.36 -19.44 -1.70
CA ALA A 80 11.17 -20.46 -1.09
C ALA A 80 10.34 -21.37 -0.17
N ILE A 81 10.61 -22.66 -0.21
CA ILE A 81 10.10 -23.65 0.74
C ILE A 81 11.30 -24.10 1.55
N LEU A 82 11.27 -23.84 2.85
CA LEU A 82 12.28 -24.29 3.82
C LEU A 82 11.72 -25.48 4.59
N ILE A 83 12.47 -26.59 4.61
CA ILE A 83 12.09 -27.78 5.34
C ILE A 83 13.20 -28.10 6.35
N ILE A 84 12.84 -28.16 7.62
CA ILE A 84 13.72 -28.49 8.73
C ILE A 84 13.39 -29.89 9.20
N GLY A 85 14.31 -30.82 8.93
CA GLY A 85 14.28 -32.19 9.42
C GLY A 85 15.24 -32.42 10.60
N GLY A 86 15.59 -33.67 10.79
CA GLY A 86 16.46 -34.11 11.91
C GLY A 86 17.95 -33.86 11.69
N LYS A 87 18.39 -33.41 10.52
CA LYS A 87 19.78 -33.13 10.21
C LYS A 87 20.05 -31.63 10.13
N TYR A 88 21.16 -31.18 10.71
CA TYR A 88 21.54 -29.75 10.62
C TYR A 88 22.15 -29.40 9.25
N GLY A 89 22.71 -30.37 8.57
CA GLY A 89 23.31 -30.21 7.25
C GLY A 89 24.78 -29.81 7.26
N SER A 90 25.37 -29.69 6.07
CA SER A 90 26.77 -29.38 5.88
C SER A 90 27.12 -27.92 6.17
N PRO A 91 28.36 -27.64 6.66
CA PRO A 91 28.82 -26.28 6.89
C PRO A 91 28.87 -25.48 5.58
N ALA A 92 28.50 -24.20 5.61
CA ALA A 92 28.63 -23.28 4.51
C ALA A 92 30.10 -22.92 4.30
N THR A 93 30.56 -22.87 3.04
CA THR A 93 31.99 -22.65 2.69
C THR A 93 32.53 -21.27 3.10
N THR A 94 31.67 -20.29 3.31
CA THR A 94 32.07 -18.91 3.66
C THR A 94 32.11 -18.66 5.18
N ASN A 95 32.15 -19.70 6.00
CA ASN A 95 32.34 -19.54 7.44
C ASN A 95 33.80 -19.18 7.76
N ASN A 96 34.01 -17.91 8.15
CA ASN A 96 35.20 -17.58 8.91
C ASN A 96 35.08 -18.28 10.25
N SER A 97 36.06 -19.10 10.55
CA SER A 97 36.18 -20.03 11.68
C SER A 97 36.40 -19.34 13.03
N GLU A 98 35.78 -18.22 13.33
CA GLU A 98 35.94 -17.51 14.61
C GLU A 98 34.96 -17.96 15.71
N PHE A 99 34.02 -18.85 15.40
CA PHE A 99 33.06 -19.37 16.37
C PHE A 99 32.98 -20.89 16.27
N ASP A 100 32.96 -21.59 17.40
CA ASP A 100 32.81 -23.03 17.52
C ASP A 100 31.50 -23.60 16.93
N GLU A 101 30.64 -22.74 16.37
CA GLU A 101 29.38 -23.07 15.74
C GLU A 101 29.38 -22.76 14.25
N TYR A 102 29.41 -23.78 13.40
CA TYR A 102 29.24 -23.58 11.99
C TYR A 102 27.78 -23.29 11.61
N VAL A 103 27.60 -22.46 10.62
CA VAL A 103 26.29 -22.19 9.98
C VAL A 103 26.11 -23.17 8.84
N SER A 104 24.98 -23.90 8.80
CA SER A 104 24.70 -24.83 7.70
C SER A 104 24.32 -24.09 6.43
N VAL A 105 24.48 -24.77 5.27
CA VAL A 105 24.08 -24.25 3.95
C VAL A 105 22.60 -23.87 3.99
N THR A 106 21.73 -24.74 4.49
CA THR A 106 20.28 -24.49 4.59
C THR A 106 19.95 -23.24 5.42
N ARG A 107 20.64 -23.04 6.57
CA ARG A 107 20.44 -21.83 7.39
C ARG A 107 20.88 -20.57 6.65
N LYS A 108 21.91 -20.65 5.86
CA LYS A 108 22.40 -19.51 5.06
C LYS A 108 21.52 -19.21 3.84
N GLU A 109 20.96 -20.25 3.20
CA GLU A 109 19.93 -20.12 2.17
C GLU A 109 18.71 -19.37 2.71
N PHE A 110 18.24 -19.75 3.91
CA PHE A 110 17.15 -19.05 4.59
C PHE A 110 17.46 -17.56 4.81
N ARG A 111 18.64 -17.24 5.34
CA ARG A 111 19.05 -15.85 5.56
C ARG A 111 19.09 -15.07 4.25
N SER A 112 19.62 -15.67 3.17
CA SER A 112 19.68 -15.06 1.84
C SER A 112 18.28 -14.78 1.27
N ALA A 113 17.32 -15.70 1.48
CA ALA A 113 15.93 -15.50 1.08
C ALA A 113 15.25 -14.37 1.87
N ASN A 114 15.46 -14.33 3.19
CA ASN A 114 14.90 -13.33 4.09
C ASN A 114 15.45 -11.93 3.78
N GLU A 115 16.76 -11.78 3.58
CA GLU A 115 17.41 -10.53 3.15
C GLU A 115 16.85 -10.02 1.82
N SER A 116 16.56 -10.94 0.89
CA SER A 116 15.99 -10.64 -0.42
C SER A 116 14.47 -10.44 -0.41
N LYS A 117 13.82 -10.54 0.78
CA LYS A 117 12.36 -10.41 0.97
C LYS A 117 11.55 -11.40 0.13
N ILE A 118 12.11 -12.57 -0.15
CA ILE A 118 11.41 -13.64 -0.85
C ILE A 118 10.41 -14.28 0.12
N PRO A 119 9.15 -14.54 -0.27
CA PRO A 119 8.20 -15.28 0.55
C PRO A 119 8.74 -16.66 0.90
N ILE A 120 8.86 -16.96 2.20
CA ILE A 120 9.39 -18.22 2.71
C ILE A 120 8.28 -18.99 3.42
N TYR A 121 8.06 -20.24 3.01
CA TYR A 121 7.16 -21.17 3.66
C TYR A 121 8.00 -22.18 4.43
N THR A 122 7.99 -22.08 5.77
CA THR A 122 8.82 -22.91 6.64
C THR A 122 8.03 -24.06 7.20
N PHE A 123 8.57 -25.27 7.02
CA PHE A 123 8.03 -26.52 7.54
C PHE A 123 9.04 -27.18 8.46
N VAL A 124 8.58 -27.66 9.61
CA VAL A 124 9.42 -28.36 10.60
C VAL A 124 8.82 -29.72 10.85
N ASP A 125 9.64 -30.77 10.80
CA ASP A 125 9.21 -32.12 11.18
C ASP A 125 8.66 -32.11 12.62
N SER A 126 7.44 -32.63 12.81
CA SER A 126 6.74 -32.60 14.09
C SER A 126 7.52 -33.26 15.23
N LYS A 127 8.34 -34.30 14.95
CA LYS A 127 9.18 -34.93 15.93
C LYS A 127 10.33 -34.02 16.38
N VAL A 128 10.94 -33.32 15.41
CA VAL A 128 11.99 -32.32 15.67
C VAL A 128 11.43 -31.14 16.43
N PHE A 129 10.23 -30.71 16.08
CA PHE A 129 9.56 -29.59 16.75
C PHE A 129 9.22 -29.91 18.22
N THR A 130 8.79 -31.14 18.50
CA THR A 130 8.55 -31.61 19.89
C THR A 130 9.83 -31.58 20.71
N GLU A 131 10.96 -32.00 20.15
CA GLU A 131 12.27 -31.92 20.81
C GLU A 131 12.74 -30.47 20.98
N TYR A 132 12.44 -29.59 20.02
CA TYR A 132 12.70 -28.16 20.16
C TYR A 132 11.91 -27.54 21.31
N GLU A 133 10.62 -27.86 21.47
CA GLU A 133 9.84 -27.38 22.61
C GLU A 133 10.42 -27.87 23.97
N LEU A 134 10.88 -29.10 24.02
CA LEU A 134 11.56 -29.62 25.19
C LEU A 134 12.85 -28.84 25.47
N TYR A 135 13.66 -28.60 24.45
CA TYR A 135 14.87 -27.80 24.55
C TYR A 135 14.59 -26.38 25.02
N GLU A 136 13.61 -25.72 24.44
CA GLU A 136 13.23 -24.31 24.75
C GLU A 136 12.79 -24.13 26.21
N ARG A 137 12.06 -25.13 26.78
CA ARG A 137 11.59 -25.09 28.17
C ARG A 137 12.73 -25.26 29.18
N ASN A 138 13.80 -25.96 28.81
CA ASN A 138 14.85 -26.37 29.73
C ASN A 138 16.15 -25.57 29.55
N ILE A 139 16.34 -24.81 28.50
CA ILE A 139 17.61 -24.13 28.18
C ILE A 139 18.06 -23.14 29.26
N ASN A 140 17.14 -22.62 30.06
CA ASN A 140 17.43 -21.66 31.13
C ASN A 140 17.61 -22.33 32.49
N GLU A 141 17.38 -23.64 32.61
CA GLU A 141 17.32 -24.30 33.94
C GLU A 141 18.57 -25.03 34.34
N SER A 142 19.44 -25.48 33.41
CA SER A 142 20.76 -26.04 33.76
C SER A 142 21.66 -26.26 32.54
N GLU A 143 22.99 -26.25 32.76
CA GLU A 143 24.02 -26.75 31.83
C GLU A 143 23.78 -28.22 31.43
N ALA A 144 23.00 -28.99 32.19
CA ALA A 144 22.66 -30.38 31.91
C ALA A 144 21.89 -30.58 30.61
N VAL A 145 21.13 -29.55 30.14
CA VAL A 145 20.39 -29.62 28.87
C VAL A 145 21.32 -29.73 27.66
N LEU A 146 22.52 -29.19 27.74
CA LEU A 146 23.52 -29.30 26.68
C LEU A 146 24.01 -30.75 26.48
N ASN A 147 23.79 -31.63 27.43
CA ASN A 147 24.16 -33.06 27.40
C ASN A 147 23.00 -33.98 27.03
N ILE A 148 21.80 -33.46 26.77
CA ILE A 148 20.67 -34.30 26.33
C ILE A 148 20.92 -34.75 24.90
N LYS A 149 20.84 -36.09 24.71
CA LYS A 149 20.83 -36.68 23.36
C LYS A 149 19.40 -36.69 22.84
N PHE A 150 19.15 -35.91 21.79
CA PHE A 150 17.89 -35.94 21.10
C PHE A 150 17.82 -37.12 20.12
N ASN A 151 16.66 -37.71 19.95
CA ASN A 151 16.48 -38.88 19.09
C ASN A 151 16.29 -38.51 17.61
N ASN A 152 15.64 -37.40 17.38
CA ASN A 152 15.25 -36.94 16.01
C ASN A 152 16.19 -35.84 15.52
N ALA A 153 16.67 -34.95 16.37
CA ALA A 153 17.60 -33.89 15.98
C ALA A 153 19.05 -34.35 16.25
N ASP A 154 19.90 -34.32 15.23
CA ASP A 154 21.32 -34.71 15.34
C ASP A 154 22.20 -33.61 15.97
N ASN A 155 21.72 -32.37 15.99
CA ASN A 155 22.49 -31.23 16.47
C ASN A 155 21.60 -30.16 17.08
N VAL A 156 21.98 -29.60 18.21
CA VAL A 156 21.29 -28.50 18.92
C VAL A 156 21.18 -27.23 18.04
N ASN A 157 22.06 -27.05 17.05
CA ASN A 157 22.00 -25.93 16.13
C ASN A 157 20.73 -25.93 15.28
N ILE A 158 20.02 -27.07 15.14
CA ILE A 158 18.66 -27.11 14.54
C ILE A 158 17.70 -26.26 15.37
N PHE A 159 17.74 -26.41 16.72
CA PHE A 159 16.87 -25.67 17.61
C PHE A 159 17.20 -24.18 17.66
N LYS A 160 18.49 -23.82 17.59
CA LYS A 160 18.93 -22.44 17.45
C LYS A 160 18.45 -21.83 16.12
N PHE A 161 18.40 -22.63 15.05
CA PHE A 161 17.87 -22.19 13.75
C PHE A 161 16.35 -21.98 13.81
N ILE A 162 15.60 -22.91 14.41
CA ILE A 162 14.16 -22.76 14.64
C ILE A 162 13.88 -21.48 15.48
N ASN A 163 14.68 -21.25 16.52
CA ASN A 163 14.54 -20.05 17.34
C ASN A 163 14.86 -18.76 16.59
N GLU A 164 15.83 -18.76 15.68
CA GLU A 164 16.10 -17.62 14.78
C GLU A 164 14.88 -17.28 13.94
N ILE A 165 14.22 -18.28 13.33
CA ILE A 165 13.00 -18.07 12.52
C ILE A 165 11.86 -17.54 13.38
N LYS A 166 11.67 -18.09 14.58
CA LYS A 166 10.66 -17.66 15.56
C LYS A 166 10.88 -16.20 15.98
N THR A 167 12.12 -15.81 16.26
CA THR A 167 12.48 -14.43 16.65
C THR A 167 12.20 -13.43 15.55
N LEU A 168 12.32 -13.83 14.28
CA LEU A 168 11.95 -13.01 13.13
C LEU A 168 10.43 -12.87 12.93
N GLY A 169 9.61 -13.57 13.73
CA GLY A 169 8.15 -13.54 13.62
C GLY A 169 7.61 -14.24 12.37
N LEU A 170 8.40 -15.10 11.73
CA LEU A 170 7.99 -15.81 10.53
C LEU A 170 7.15 -17.05 10.90
N PRO A 171 6.07 -17.36 10.15
CA PRO A 171 5.25 -18.51 10.39
C PRO A 171 6.02 -19.81 10.12
N MET A 172 5.83 -20.77 11.00
CA MET A 172 6.35 -22.14 10.86
C MET A 172 5.20 -23.14 10.97
N PHE A 173 5.18 -24.09 10.07
CA PHE A 173 4.18 -25.16 10.01
C PHE A 173 4.81 -26.50 10.38
N GLN A 174 4.15 -27.26 11.20
CA GLN A 174 4.57 -28.62 11.51
C GLN A 174 4.03 -29.59 10.45
N PHE A 175 4.80 -30.63 10.13
CA PHE A 175 4.38 -31.68 9.23
C PHE A 175 4.80 -33.07 9.75
N LEU A 176 4.00 -34.06 9.46
CA LEU A 176 4.31 -35.49 9.65
C LEU A 176 4.53 -36.16 8.30
N THR A 177 3.79 -35.73 7.29
CA THR A 177 3.78 -36.32 5.96
C THR A 177 3.90 -35.23 4.88
N ILE A 178 4.23 -35.63 3.67
CA ILE A 178 4.25 -34.71 2.51
C ILE A 178 2.88 -34.09 2.24
N ASN A 179 1.80 -34.84 2.47
CA ASN A 179 0.44 -34.34 2.25
C ASN A 179 0.12 -33.12 3.13
N ASP A 180 0.67 -33.07 4.34
CA ASP A 180 0.50 -31.90 5.22
C ASP A 180 1.13 -30.64 4.59
N ILE A 181 2.33 -30.79 4.02
CA ILE A 181 3.05 -29.72 3.34
C ILE A 181 2.25 -29.27 2.10
N GLU A 182 1.81 -30.20 1.27
CA GLU A 182 1.05 -29.90 0.05
C GLU A 182 -0.26 -29.18 0.33
N HIS A 183 -0.98 -29.61 1.37
CA HIS A 183 -2.23 -28.98 1.79
C HIS A 183 -1.97 -27.54 2.22
N ILE A 184 -1.01 -27.31 3.12
CA ILE A 184 -0.69 -25.97 3.61
C ILE A 184 -0.22 -25.06 2.47
N LEU A 185 0.63 -25.55 1.56
CA LEU A 185 1.09 -24.76 0.42
C LEU A 185 -0.07 -24.37 -0.52
N ASN A 186 -1.03 -25.26 -0.76
CA ASN A 186 -2.21 -24.94 -1.56
C ASN A 186 -2.99 -23.77 -0.93
N GLU A 187 -3.25 -23.81 0.37
CA GLU A 187 -3.98 -22.77 1.09
C GLU A 187 -3.19 -21.43 1.07
N GLN A 188 -1.90 -21.49 1.37
CA GLN A 188 -1.04 -20.30 1.43
C GLN A 188 -0.89 -19.63 0.05
N TRP A 189 -0.74 -20.42 -1.01
CA TRP A 189 -0.62 -19.87 -2.36
C TRP A 189 -1.95 -19.32 -2.89
N ALA A 190 -3.07 -19.93 -2.52
CA ALA A 190 -4.39 -19.41 -2.84
C ALA A 190 -4.63 -18.04 -2.15
N ASP A 191 -4.24 -17.91 -0.87
CA ASP A 191 -4.35 -16.64 -0.14
C ASP A 191 -3.40 -15.56 -0.72
N LEU A 192 -2.16 -15.93 -1.05
CA LEU A 192 -1.20 -15.04 -1.71
C LEU A 192 -1.77 -14.51 -3.04
N MET A 193 -2.32 -15.39 -3.86
CA MET A 193 -2.94 -15.02 -5.13
C MET A 193 -4.13 -14.08 -4.92
N LYS A 194 -4.99 -14.38 -3.94
CA LYS A 194 -6.13 -13.52 -3.59
C LYS A 194 -5.68 -12.12 -3.18
N LYS A 195 -4.67 -12.02 -2.32
CA LYS A 195 -4.10 -10.73 -1.88
C LYS A 195 -3.55 -9.94 -3.06
N TYR A 196 -2.80 -10.60 -3.93
CA TYR A 196 -2.24 -9.97 -5.12
C TYR A 196 -3.31 -9.45 -6.09
N LEU A 197 -4.35 -10.24 -6.35
CA LEU A 197 -5.49 -9.82 -7.18
C LEU A 197 -6.25 -8.65 -6.57
N THR A 198 -6.36 -8.60 -5.25
CA THR A 198 -6.98 -7.47 -4.54
C THR A 198 -6.14 -6.21 -4.71
N GLN A 199 -4.82 -6.28 -4.50
CA GLN A 199 -3.90 -5.16 -4.70
C GLN A 199 -3.94 -4.62 -6.15
N LEU A 200 -3.94 -5.51 -7.15
CA LEU A 200 -4.06 -5.10 -8.56
C LEU A 200 -5.38 -4.37 -8.85
N ARG A 201 -6.48 -4.78 -8.19
CA ARG A 201 -7.77 -4.10 -8.34
C ARG A 201 -7.72 -2.70 -7.72
N GLU A 202 -7.15 -2.57 -6.54
CA GLU A 202 -6.99 -1.29 -5.85
C GLU A 202 -6.08 -0.33 -6.61
N GLN A 203 -4.95 -0.81 -7.15
CA GLN A 203 -4.06 -0.01 -8.01
C GLN A 203 -4.76 0.50 -9.27
N LYS A 204 -5.50 -0.35 -9.99
CA LYS A 204 -6.28 0.07 -11.16
C LYS A 204 -7.33 1.13 -10.83
N THR A 205 -7.95 1.03 -9.65
CA THR A 205 -8.92 2.04 -9.20
C THR A 205 -8.23 3.37 -8.92
N ALA A 206 -7.06 3.36 -8.30
CA ALA A 206 -6.28 4.56 -8.01
C ALA A 206 -5.75 5.23 -9.31
N GLU A 207 -5.22 4.46 -10.25
CA GLU A 207 -4.80 4.95 -11.57
C GLU A 207 -5.96 5.61 -12.34
N THR A 208 -7.14 4.97 -12.33
CA THR A 208 -8.34 5.52 -12.97
C THR A 208 -8.79 6.85 -12.36
N LEU A 209 -8.71 6.98 -11.03
CA LEU A 209 -9.01 8.23 -10.33
C LEU A 209 -7.99 9.32 -10.67
N GLN A 210 -6.72 8.99 -10.75
CA GLN A 210 -5.65 9.91 -11.12
C GLN A 210 -5.82 10.43 -12.55
N ASP A 211 -6.16 9.57 -13.51
CA ASP A 211 -6.49 9.94 -14.89
C ASP A 211 -7.70 10.87 -14.99
N ILE A 212 -8.72 10.65 -14.16
CA ILE A 212 -9.90 11.52 -14.09
C ILE A 212 -9.52 12.88 -13.53
N LEU A 213 -8.71 12.95 -12.46
CA LEU A 213 -8.24 14.20 -11.88
C LEU A 213 -7.41 15.00 -12.87
N GLU A 214 -6.47 14.38 -13.59
CA GLU A 214 -5.66 15.02 -14.61
C GLU A 214 -6.53 15.58 -15.77
N LYS A 215 -7.53 14.83 -16.21
CA LYS A 215 -8.49 15.30 -17.22
C LYS A 215 -9.31 16.48 -16.72
N LEU A 216 -9.72 16.49 -15.47
CA LEU A 216 -10.43 17.60 -14.84
C LEU A 216 -9.54 18.83 -14.74
N GLU A 217 -8.30 18.71 -14.31
CA GLU A 217 -7.33 19.81 -14.24
C GLU A 217 -7.09 20.43 -15.64
N ASN A 218 -6.87 19.59 -16.65
CA ASN A 218 -6.70 20.04 -18.04
C ASN A 218 -7.94 20.75 -18.58
N THR A 219 -9.14 20.29 -18.22
CA THR A 219 -10.41 20.90 -18.62
C THR A 219 -10.59 22.26 -17.95
N ILE A 220 -10.28 22.36 -16.66
CA ILE A 220 -10.33 23.61 -15.89
C ILE A 220 -9.35 24.63 -16.48
N GLY A 221 -8.10 24.24 -16.73
CA GLY A 221 -7.11 25.11 -17.38
C GLY A 221 -7.54 25.59 -18.77
N GLY A 222 -8.22 24.73 -19.53
CA GLY A 222 -8.79 25.08 -20.82
C GLY A 222 -9.96 26.11 -20.72
N ILE A 223 -10.75 26.02 -19.65
CA ILE A 223 -11.83 26.98 -19.35
C ILE A 223 -11.23 28.32 -18.93
N ASP A 224 -10.25 28.33 -18.02
CA ASP A 224 -9.57 29.56 -17.58
C ASP A 224 -8.95 30.33 -18.76
N ASN A 225 -8.31 29.65 -19.70
CA ASN A 225 -7.76 30.25 -20.89
C ASN A 225 -8.86 30.85 -21.79
N LYS A 226 -10.00 30.19 -21.95
CA LYS A 226 -11.14 30.71 -22.74
C LYS A 226 -11.80 31.89 -22.06
N VAL A 227 -11.95 31.85 -20.73
CA VAL A 227 -12.48 32.96 -19.92
C VAL A 227 -11.59 34.21 -20.09
N THR A 228 -10.25 34.01 -19.97
CA THR A 228 -9.29 35.12 -20.18
C THR A 228 -9.38 35.71 -21.58
N LEU A 229 -9.52 34.90 -22.64
CA LEU A 229 -9.68 35.38 -24.01
C LEU A 229 -10.99 36.13 -24.21
N VAL A 230 -12.08 35.68 -23.59
CA VAL A 230 -13.40 36.37 -23.64
C VAL A 230 -13.33 37.68 -22.86
N SER A 231 -12.72 37.68 -21.68
CA SER A 231 -12.46 38.86 -20.86
C SER A 231 -11.72 39.94 -21.65
N ASN A 232 -10.58 39.54 -22.26
CA ASN A 232 -9.79 40.48 -23.08
C ASN A 232 -10.55 41.08 -24.24
N LYS A 233 -11.52 40.35 -24.82
CA LYS A 233 -12.34 40.81 -25.92
C LYS A 233 -13.51 41.68 -25.49
N LEU A 234 -14.12 41.42 -24.34
CA LEU A 234 -15.33 42.10 -23.87
C LEU A 234 -15.03 43.41 -23.12
N TYR A 235 -13.93 43.41 -22.39
CA TYR A 235 -13.62 44.53 -21.47
C TYR A 235 -12.53 45.48 -21.98
N ASP A 236 -12.04 45.27 -23.21
CA ASP A 236 -11.10 46.18 -23.91
C ASP A 236 -9.94 46.65 -22.99
N GLY A 237 -9.37 45.69 -22.23
CA GLY A 237 -8.24 45.93 -21.32
C GLY A 237 -8.61 46.41 -19.90
N LYS A 238 -9.88 46.50 -19.53
CA LYS A 238 -10.33 46.78 -18.14
C LYS A 238 -10.46 45.48 -17.34
N HIS A 239 -9.33 44.88 -17.02
CA HIS A 239 -9.26 43.61 -16.29
C HIS A 239 -9.90 43.66 -14.90
N ASP A 240 -9.75 44.76 -14.19
CA ASP A 240 -10.26 44.94 -12.84
C ASP A 240 -11.78 44.77 -12.72
N ASP A 241 -12.53 45.26 -13.69
CA ASP A 241 -14.01 45.16 -13.69
C ASP A 241 -14.46 43.70 -13.92
N PHE A 242 -13.76 42.96 -14.79
CA PHE A 242 -14.05 41.54 -15.00
C PHE A 242 -13.69 40.66 -13.83
N ASP A 243 -12.52 40.88 -13.22
CA ASP A 243 -12.05 40.12 -12.04
C ASP A 243 -12.99 40.34 -10.85
N ASN A 244 -13.49 41.56 -10.70
CA ASN A 244 -14.48 41.88 -9.67
C ASN A 244 -15.80 41.16 -9.91
N GLU A 245 -16.32 41.13 -11.13
CA GLU A 245 -17.57 40.44 -11.48
C GLU A 245 -17.42 38.93 -11.32
N LEU A 246 -16.30 38.35 -11.73
CA LEU A 246 -15.96 36.94 -11.52
C LEU A 246 -15.91 36.59 -10.05
N THR A 247 -15.32 37.47 -9.21
CA THR A 247 -15.25 37.29 -7.76
C THR A 247 -16.64 37.27 -7.14
N VAL A 248 -17.51 38.20 -7.51
CA VAL A 248 -18.92 38.25 -7.05
C VAL A 248 -19.66 36.98 -7.39
N LEU A 249 -19.58 36.50 -8.64
CA LEU A 249 -20.24 35.28 -9.09
C LEU A 249 -19.69 34.04 -8.36
N THR A 250 -18.37 33.94 -8.22
CA THR A 250 -17.71 32.81 -7.61
C THR A 250 -18.08 32.67 -6.13
N LEU A 251 -17.99 33.75 -5.37
CA LEU A 251 -18.32 33.73 -3.94
C LEU A 251 -19.81 33.49 -3.71
N SER A 252 -20.69 34.17 -4.46
CA SER A 252 -22.13 33.99 -4.35
C SER A 252 -22.55 32.52 -4.62
N ASN A 253 -22.02 31.93 -5.68
CA ASN A 253 -22.32 30.54 -6.04
C ASN A 253 -21.76 29.54 -5.02
N ARG A 254 -20.57 29.77 -4.48
CA ARG A 254 -19.99 28.91 -3.44
C ARG A 254 -20.76 28.96 -2.14
N ILE A 255 -21.16 30.15 -1.72
CA ILE A 255 -22.01 30.33 -0.53
C ILE A 255 -23.33 29.60 -0.75
N LYS A 256 -23.97 29.80 -1.90
CA LYS A 256 -25.23 29.14 -2.28
C LYS A 256 -25.12 27.60 -2.26
N ALA A 257 -24.02 27.04 -2.75
CA ALA A 257 -23.84 25.59 -2.85
C ALA A 257 -23.55 24.91 -1.50
N ASN A 258 -22.84 25.61 -0.61
CA ASN A 258 -22.27 24.98 0.57
C ASN A 258 -22.88 25.44 1.90
N ILE A 259 -23.68 26.50 1.91
CA ILE A 259 -24.21 27.11 3.14
C ILE A 259 -25.72 27.17 3.06
N ARG A 260 -26.36 26.86 4.22
CA ARG A 260 -27.78 27.06 4.47
C ARG A 260 -27.91 27.85 5.75
N ILE A 261 -28.79 28.82 5.76
CA ILE A 261 -29.14 29.59 6.95
C ILE A 261 -30.52 29.21 7.45
N PHE A 262 -30.69 29.27 8.78
CA PHE A 262 -32.01 29.22 9.40
C PHE A 262 -32.48 30.66 9.54
N GLU A 263 -33.61 31.00 8.95
CA GLU A 263 -34.17 32.33 9.04
C GLU A 263 -34.47 32.68 10.51
N ASN A 264 -33.87 33.77 10.99
CA ASN A 264 -34.25 34.33 12.27
C ASN A 264 -35.38 35.35 12.04
N LYS A 265 -36.59 35.00 12.39
CA LYS A 265 -37.79 35.84 12.20
C LYS A 265 -37.74 37.21 12.90
N SER A 266 -36.79 37.41 13.81
CA SER A 266 -36.57 38.70 14.48
C SER A 266 -35.80 39.70 13.65
N TYR A 267 -35.27 39.32 12.50
CA TYR A 267 -34.45 40.16 11.61
C TYR A 267 -35.04 40.17 10.21
N SER A 268 -34.81 41.26 9.49
CA SER A 268 -35.13 41.35 8.05
C SER A 268 -34.28 40.37 7.23
N LYS A 269 -34.70 40.10 5.97
CA LYS A 269 -33.93 39.30 5.03
C LYS A 269 -32.52 39.88 4.83
N GLU A 270 -32.40 41.19 4.72
CA GLU A 270 -31.14 41.89 4.54
C GLU A 270 -30.22 41.72 5.74
N GLU A 271 -30.76 41.88 6.95
CA GLU A 271 -30.00 41.68 8.19
C GLU A 271 -29.51 40.25 8.34
N ASN A 272 -30.35 39.27 8.02
CA ASN A 272 -29.97 37.86 8.08
C ASN A 272 -28.80 37.52 7.13
N ILE A 273 -28.86 38.00 5.88
CA ILE A 273 -27.79 37.80 4.88
C ILE A 273 -26.53 38.57 5.26
N LYS A 274 -26.67 39.79 5.73
CA LYS A 274 -25.51 40.59 6.16
C LYS A 274 -24.78 39.95 7.32
N MET A 275 -25.51 39.47 8.33
CA MET A 275 -24.94 38.75 9.48
C MET A 275 -24.23 37.46 9.04
N LEU A 276 -24.82 36.70 8.11
CA LEU A 276 -24.17 35.52 7.50
C LEU A 276 -22.87 35.93 6.82
N PHE A 277 -22.90 36.93 5.97
CA PHE A 277 -21.76 37.30 5.14
C PHE A 277 -20.61 37.88 5.98
N ASP A 278 -20.91 38.70 6.96
CA ASP A 278 -19.94 39.24 7.91
C ASP A 278 -19.27 38.12 8.74
N ALA A 279 -20.04 37.13 9.17
CA ALA A 279 -19.50 35.96 9.88
C ALA A 279 -18.58 35.11 8.99
N LEU A 280 -18.93 34.93 7.71
CA LEU A 280 -18.09 34.23 6.76
C LEU A 280 -16.77 34.98 6.51
N ILE A 281 -16.84 36.29 6.28
CA ILE A 281 -15.63 37.13 6.13
C ILE A 281 -14.73 37.00 7.34
N TYR A 282 -15.29 37.09 8.56
CA TYR A 282 -14.53 36.91 9.79
C TYR A 282 -13.87 35.55 9.89
N ALA A 283 -14.64 34.45 9.68
CA ALA A 283 -14.13 33.10 9.74
C ALA A 283 -13.01 32.83 8.70
N PHE A 284 -13.20 33.27 7.45
CA PHE A 284 -12.18 33.11 6.42
C PHE A 284 -10.94 33.98 6.66
N SER A 285 -11.08 35.16 7.25
CA SER A 285 -9.94 35.99 7.67
C SER A 285 -9.11 35.30 8.77
N PHE A 286 -9.75 34.48 9.59
CA PHE A 286 -9.06 33.68 10.62
C PHE A 286 -8.31 32.51 9.97
N ILE A 287 -8.93 31.80 9.02
CA ILE A 287 -8.33 30.67 8.29
C ILE A 287 -7.08 31.09 7.53
N SER A 288 -7.03 32.29 6.97
CA SER A 288 -5.83 32.78 6.28
C SER A 288 -4.58 32.85 7.17
N LYS A 289 -4.76 32.85 8.48
CA LYS A 289 -3.70 32.94 9.50
C LYS A 289 -3.31 31.59 10.12
N VAL A 290 -4.11 30.52 9.92
CA VAL A 290 -3.92 29.21 10.53
C VAL A 290 -3.61 28.18 9.44
N LYS A 291 -2.63 27.28 9.69
CA LYS A 291 -2.18 26.31 8.67
C LYS A 291 -3.18 25.21 8.37
N ASP A 292 -3.82 24.63 9.38
CA ASP A 292 -4.79 23.55 9.26
C ASP A 292 -5.99 23.80 10.16
N ILE A 293 -7.19 23.78 9.60
CA ILE A 293 -8.46 23.93 10.33
C ILE A 293 -9.39 22.78 9.93
N SER A 294 -9.96 22.10 10.90
CA SER A 294 -10.99 21.08 10.67
C SER A 294 -12.34 21.73 10.33
N SER A 295 -13.21 20.96 9.67
CA SER A 295 -14.59 21.39 9.36
C SER A 295 -15.38 21.77 10.62
N LYS A 296 -15.10 21.12 11.74
CA LYS A 296 -15.73 21.39 13.03
C LYS A 296 -15.27 22.75 13.60
N GLU A 297 -13.96 22.98 13.62
CA GLU A 297 -13.41 24.27 14.12
C GLU A 297 -13.90 25.45 13.28
N PHE A 298 -14.02 25.29 11.95
CA PHE A 298 -14.58 26.30 11.09
C PHE A 298 -16.05 26.60 11.40
N SER A 299 -16.86 25.55 11.62
CA SER A 299 -18.25 25.70 12.06
C SER A 299 -18.35 26.41 13.41
N ASP A 300 -17.51 26.03 14.37
CA ASP A 300 -17.48 26.64 15.71
C ASP A 300 -17.07 28.14 15.65
N ILE A 301 -16.16 28.54 14.77
CA ILE A 301 -15.79 29.93 14.56
C ILE A 301 -16.97 30.75 14.03
N ILE A 302 -17.69 30.20 13.06
CA ILE A 302 -18.88 30.88 12.51
C ILE A 302 -19.99 30.95 13.53
N ASP A 303 -20.31 29.88 14.23
CA ASP A 303 -21.34 29.83 15.26
C ASP A 303 -21.05 30.82 16.41
N ASN A 304 -19.78 30.97 16.78
CA ASN A 304 -19.36 31.95 17.77
C ASN A 304 -19.46 33.40 17.26
N SER A 305 -19.23 33.60 15.95
CA SER A 305 -19.33 34.93 15.31
C SER A 305 -20.78 35.38 15.17
N LEU A 306 -21.71 34.44 14.97
CA LEU A 306 -23.13 34.73 14.76
C LEU A 306 -23.96 34.92 16.01
N LYS A 307 -23.44 34.72 17.22
CA LYS A 307 -24.18 34.75 18.51
C LYS A 307 -25.50 33.94 18.54
N HIS A 308 -25.97 33.44 17.41
CA HIS A 308 -27.17 32.63 17.17
C HIS A 308 -26.79 31.51 16.20
N LYS A 309 -26.91 30.25 16.60
CA LYS A 309 -26.55 29.06 15.82
C LYS A 309 -27.46 28.88 14.59
N ASN A 310 -27.36 29.75 13.60
CA ASN A 310 -28.30 29.83 12.49
C ASN A 310 -27.72 29.35 11.15
N ILE A 311 -26.49 28.77 11.13
CA ILE A 311 -25.83 28.35 9.89
C ILE A 311 -25.57 26.86 9.90
N GLN A 312 -25.87 26.19 8.78
CA GLN A 312 -25.49 24.81 8.53
C GLN A 312 -24.61 24.73 7.28
N PHE A 313 -23.42 24.10 7.43
CA PHE A 313 -22.56 23.75 6.31
C PHE A 313 -22.98 22.40 5.73
N CYS A 314 -23.22 22.35 4.42
CA CYS A 314 -23.58 21.13 3.72
C CYS A 314 -22.35 20.30 3.30
N ASN A 315 -21.28 20.98 2.87
CA ASN A 315 -19.98 20.38 2.49
C ASN A 315 -18.87 21.42 2.65
N LEU A 316 -17.82 21.07 3.40
CA LEU A 316 -16.59 21.84 3.46
C LEU A 316 -15.57 21.15 2.55
N ASN A 317 -15.37 21.69 1.37
CA ASN A 317 -14.31 21.22 0.47
C ASN A 317 -12.92 21.63 0.98
N HIS A 318 -11.91 20.79 0.67
CA HIS A 318 -10.49 21.00 0.98
C HIS A 318 -9.90 22.35 0.51
N ASP A 319 -10.64 23.13 -0.27
CA ASP A 319 -10.20 24.39 -0.88
C ASP A 319 -10.53 25.64 -0.05
N LEU A 320 -10.62 25.50 1.27
CA LEU A 320 -10.90 26.65 2.17
C LEU A 320 -9.90 27.80 1.98
N ARG A 321 -8.63 27.53 1.70
CA ARG A 321 -7.61 28.56 1.49
C ARG A 321 -7.85 29.44 0.26
N ARG A 322 -8.23 28.85 -0.88
CA ARG A 322 -8.58 29.62 -2.09
C ARG A 322 -9.77 30.55 -1.85
N ASN A 323 -10.73 30.09 -1.04
CA ASN A 323 -11.87 30.91 -0.69
C ASN A 323 -11.48 32.04 0.29
N ALA A 324 -10.53 31.81 1.20
CA ALA A 324 -10.06 32.81 2.14
C ALA A 324 -9.50 34.06 1.45
N ASP A 325 -8.72 33.88 0.38
CA ASP A 325 -8.17 34.99 -0.39
C ASP A 325 -9.26 35.83 -1.04
N LEU A 326 -10.29 35.19 -1.61
CA LEU A 326 -11.45 35.87 -2.21
C LEU A 326 -12.25 36.64 -1.15
N PHE A 327 -12.50 36.05 0.02
CA PHE A 327 -13.18 36.75 1.12
C PHE A 327 -12.37 37.92 1.66
N ASN A 328 -11.03 37.80 1.73
CA ASN A 328 -10.16 38.90 2.11
C ASN A 328 -10.17 40.05 1.10
N ALA A 329 -10.20 39.75 -0.20
CA ALA A 329 -10.33 40.76 -1.26
C ALA A 329 -11.66 41.54 -1.12
N VAL A 330 -12.76 40.82 -0.85
CA VAL A 330 -14.07 41.44 -0.64
C VAL A 330 -14.11 42.27 0.65
N ALA A 331 -13.49 41.78 1.76
CA ALA A 331 -13.45 42.54 3.01
C ALA A 331 -12.75 43.89 2.90
N ASN A 332 -11.78 44.00 1.98
CA ASN A 332 -11.01 45.23 1.77
C ASN A 332 -11.57 46.11 0.62
N ASN A 333 -12.66 45.72 -0.01
CA ASN A 333 -13.28 46.46 -1.12
C ASN A 333 -14.79 46.64 -0.90
N THR A 334 -15.19 47.84 -0.47
CA THR A 334 -16.59 48.14 -0.14
C THR A 334 -17.56 47.96 -1.33
N LYS A 335 -17.13 48.29 -2.55
CA LYS A 335 -17.95 48.05 -3.75
C LYS A 335 -18.21 46.57 -3.94
N LEU A 336 -17.14 45.78 -3.93
CA LEU A 336 -17.20 44.34 -4.11
C LEU A 336 -18.01 43.63 -3.02
N TYR A 337 -17.90 44.10 -1.76
CA TYR A 337 -18.71 43.62 -0.64
C TYR A 337 -20.21 43.85 -0.92
N ASN A 338 -20.61 45.05 -1.34
CA ASN A 338 -22.00 45.37 -1.65
C ASN A 338 -22.54 44.59 -2.85
N ASP A 339 -21.72 44.35 -3.87
CA ASP A 339 -22.10 43.60 -5.06
C ASP A 339 -22.32 42.10 -4.70
N VAL A 340 -21.47 41.50 -3.87
CA VAL A 340 -21.68 40.12 -3.36
C VAL A 340 -22.90 40.03 -2.45
N LEU A 341 -23.10 41.01 -1.56
CA LEU A 341 -24.26 41.08 -0.69
C LEU A 341 -25.57 41.15 -1.49
N SER A 342 -25.62 42.03 -2.51
CA SER A 342 -26.75 42.16 -3.43
C SER A 342 -27.05 40.82 -4.13
N LYS A 343 -26.00 40.15 -4.62
CA LYS A 343 -26.17 38.85 -5.29
C LYS A 343 -26.63 37.73 -4.36
N LEU A 344 -26.25 37.75 -3.09
CA LEU A 344 -26.77 36.84 -2.07
C LEU A 344 -28.25 37.14 -1.75
N MET A 345 -28.66 38.41 -1.75
CA MET A 345 -30.06 38.81 -1.56
C MET A 345 -30.95 38.26 -2.68
N GLU A 346 -30.50 38.32 -3.96
CA GLU A 346 -31.22 37.73 -5.10
C GLU A 346 -31.43 36.21 -4.91
N ASN A 347 -30.55 35.53 -4.20
CA ASN A 347 -30.58 34.09 -3.96
C ASN A 347 -31.09 33.69 -2.55
N TYR A 348 -31.68 34.61 -1.81
CA TYR A 348 -32.07 34.42 -0.41
C TYR A 348 -32.89 33.14 -0.18
N ASP A 349 -33.93 32.90 -0.95
CA ASP A 349 -34.83 31.76 -0.80
C ASP A 349 -34.14 30.40 -1.00
N ILE A 350 -33.00 30.39 -1.69
CA ILE A 350 -32.19 29.18 -1.90
C ILE A 350 -31.26 28.90 -0.70
N LEU A 351 -30.85 29.96 -0.02
CA LEU A 351 -29.95 29.89 1.13
C LEU A 351 -30.70 29.54 2.43
N VAL A 352 -31.96 29.86 2.51
CA VAL A 352 -32.81 29.58 3.68
C VAL A 352 -33.30 28.13 3.65
N ARG A 353 -33.19 27.45 4.76
CA ARG A 353 -33.79 26.13 4.96
C ARG A 353 -35.24 26.32 5.42
N GLN A 354 -36.17 25.75 4.67
CA GLN A 354 -37.58 25.66 5.09
C GLN A 354 -37.76 24.66 6.23
#